data_362fcac4618d26aa3dd93d80e7f0cd70
#
_entry.id   362fcac4618d26aa3dd93d80e7f0cd70
#
_cell.length_a   1.000
_cell.length_b   1.000
_cell.length_c   1.000
_cell.angle_alpha   90.00
_cell.angle_beta   90.00
_cell.angle_gamma   90.00
#
_symmetry.space_group_name_H-M   'P 1'
#
loop_
_entity.id
_entity.type
_entity.pdbx_description
1 polymer ?
#
loop_
_entity_poly.entity_id
_entity_poly.type
_entity_poly.pdbx_seq_one_letter_code
_entity_poly.pdbx_strand_id
1 'polypeptide(L)'
;MGAKADKIKNKIKKISKKIKKEKEEEKIYCPFCNLSFNSLYPSVFNAHTKTCGIAKIKVNKPCDLYPPGQDIELNNLIFKNQEKYNQNIKINDNKIIKNFDDKIKGLKTFITSKKIKGLPYTLSVNRANLLDDVLKKVETIADLYLDWKIDFIGELSIDVGGVLREFFSNIFKVLEGDNLKLFVKSETNEFSYTLNPFLYQNKENYQYLKLVGILMGKAIMQNVTINICLNKLIYKMILEEKIEFDDLAFIDTEFYTSIKNLKENIFMTQDESIVKELGFIYSMEMKDCYDHIHSFDLMEKGRNITVENLDDYVQRRINLLVGIYYPFVSKIQEGFFKIFPKDKINMFTSNELELIINGRPFIDLEEWEMFTLYAGGYNKDHQVIKWFWEILATFTQKELSNLLLFATGASRVPLGGFEVLESNGGTIYQFTIENINYNQNQKNFIKAHTCFNRIDLPCYPNKEELEEALRFVSEREMWGFGIE
;
A
#
# COMPACT_ATOMS: atom_id res chain seq x y z
N MET A 1 -61.94 -8.30 -19.01
CA MET A 1 -60.54 -8.44 -18.49
C MET A 1 -60.02 -7.17 -17.78
N GLY A 2 -60.66 -6.00 -17.91
CA GLY A 2 -60.22 -4.73 -17.30
C GLY A 2 -60.34 -4.64 -15.76
N ALA A 3 -61.45 -5.14 -15.20
CA ALA A 3 -61.73 -4.97 -13.76
C ALA A 3 -60.82 -5.75 -12.79
N LYS A 4 -60.12 -6.82 -13.29
CA LYS A 4 -59.14 -7.57 -12.48
C LYS A 4 -57.77 -6.87 -12.45
N ALA A 5 -57.37 -6.16 -13.54
CA ALA A 5 -56.11 -5.44 -13.63
C ALA A 5 -56.10 -4.19 -12.72
N ASP A 6 -57.26 -3.50 -12.62
CA ASP A 6 -57.40 -2.32 -11.77
C ASP A 6 -57.40 -2.66 -10.27
N LYS A 7 -57.97 -3.84 -9.89
CA LYS A 7 -57.87 -4.34 -8.51
C LYS A 7 -56.46 -4.69 -8.11
N ILE A 8 -55.63 -5.23 -9.02
CA ILE A 8 -54.24 -5.56 -8.76
C ILE A 8 -53.39 -4.27 -8.66
N LYS A 9 -53.59 -3.31 -9.55
CA LYS A 9 -52.92 -1.97 -9.49
C LYS A 9 -53.25 -1.24 -8.18
N ASN A 10 -54.48 -1.29 -7.72
CA ASN A 10 -54.88 -0.65 -6.45
C ASN A 10 -54.33 -1.39 -5.22
N LYS A 11 -54.15 -2.71 -5.31
CA LYS A 11 -53.48 -3.50 -4.25
C LYS A 11 -51.98 -3.22 -4.17
N ILE A 12 -51.32 -3.12 -5.31
CA ILE A 12 -49.90 -2.76 -5.40
C ILE A 12 -49.70 -1.33 -4.90
N LYS A 13 -50.54 -0.38 -5.24
CA LYS A 13 -50.48 1.02 -4.74
C LYS A 13 -50.72 1.11 -3.22
N LYS A 14 -51.58 0.26 -2.65
CA LYS A 14 -51.77 0.17 -1.18
C LYS A 14 -50.58 -0.47 -0.48
N ILE A 15 -49.98 -1.50 -1.06
CA ILE A 15 -48.77 -2.16 -0.53
C ILE A 15 -47.57 -1.22 -0.62
N SER A 16 -47.39 -0.51 -1.73
CA SER A 16 -46.28 0.49 -1.87
C SER A 16 -46.44 1.71 -0.94
N LYS A 17 -47.69 2.13 -0.65
CA LYS A 17 -47.96 3.16 0.38
C LYS A 17 -47.71 2.64 1.80
N LYS A 18 -48.02 1.36 2.08
CA LYS A 18 -47.72 0.74 3.37
C LYS A 18 -46.22 0.56 3.57
N ILE A 19 -45.47 0.13 2.53
CA ILE A 19 -44.01 0.02 2.54
C ILE A 19 -43.34 1.40 2.66
N LYS A 20 -43.92 2.47 2.08
CA LYS A 20 -43.42 3.85 2.26
C LYS A 20 -43.71 4.41 3.67
N LYS A 21 -44.79 3.99 4.32
CA LYS A 21 -45.12 4.42 5.69
C LYS A 21 -44.38 3.62 6.78
N GLU A 22 -43.88 2.43 6.47
CA GLU A 22 -43.03 1.62 7.35
C GLU A 22 -41.54 1.98 7.22
N LYS A 23 -41.19 2.97 6.37
CA LYS A 23 -39.80 3.44 6.14
C LYS A 23 -39.49 4.82 6.72
N GLU A 24 -40.30 5.39 7.58
CA GLU A 24 -39.86 6.38 8.55
C GLU A 24 -39.34 5.64 9.78
N GLU A 25 -38.22 4.93 9.59
CA GLU A 25 -37.50 4.23 10.64
C GLU A 25 -36.94 5.29 11.61
N GLU A 26 -37.34 5.22 12.87
CA GLU A 26 -36.73 6.02 13.93
C GLU A 26 -35.22 5.78 13.93
N LYS A 27 -34.48 6.82 13.64
CA LYS A 27 -33.03 6.80 13.69
C LYS A 27 -32.56 7.09 15.11
N ILE A 28 -31.77 6.19 15.69
CA ILE A 28 -31.07 6.41 16.93
C ILE A 28 -29.66 6.94 16.62
N TYR A 29 -29.23 7.95 17.35
CA TYR A 29 -27.96 8.60 17.13
C TYR A 29 -26.97 8.23 18.23
N CYS A 30 -25.74 7.95 17.85
CA CYS A 30 -24.66 7.70 18.82
C CYS A 30 -24.38 8.98 19.61
N PRO A 31 -24.44 8.93 20.98
CA PRO A 31 -24.19 10.11 21.80
C PRO A 31 -22.73 10.60 21.77
N PHE A 32 -21.84 9.79 21.18
CA PHE A 32 -20.41 10.10 21.12
C PHE A 32 -19.98 10.68 19.77
N CYS A 33 -20.51 10.21 18.65
CA CYS A 33 -20.08 10.63 17.32
C CYS A 33 -21.24 11.11 16.42
N ASN A 34 -22.47 11.10 16.94
CA ASN A 34 -23.69 11.52 16.25
C ASN A 34 -24.05 10.71 14.97
N LEU A 35 -23.40 9.54 14.76
CA LEU A 35 -23.77 8.62 13.69
C LEU A 35 -25.19 8.08 13.93
N SER A 36 -25.99 8.04 12.87
CA SER A 36 -27.36 7.53 12.90
C SER A 36 -27.39 6.02 12.64
N PHE A 37 -28.15 5.31 13.43
CA PHE A 37 -28.39 3.86 13.31
C PHE A 37 -29.88 3.59 13.17
N ASN A 38 -30.22 2.51 12.46
CA ASN A 38 -31.58 2.07 12.38
C ASN A 38 -32.01 1.45 13.72
N SER A 39 -33.12 1.88 14.28
CA SER A 39 -33.68 1.38 15.54
C SER A 39 -34.00 -0.13 15.51
N LEU A 40 -34.11 -0.73 14.31
CA LEU A 40 -34.34 -2.18 14.13
C LEU A 40 -33.10 -3.03 14.46
N TYR A 41 -31.92 -2.42 14.61
CA TYR A 41 -30.67 -3.14 14.91
C TYR A 41 -29.98 -2.64 16.20
N PRO A 42 -30.62 -2.82 17.38
CA PRO A 42 -30.06 -2.32 18.65
C PRO A 42 -28.69 -2.91 19.00
N SER A 43 -28.42 -4.14 18.54
CA SER A 43 -27.14 -4.83 18.78
C SER A 43 -25.97 -4.12 18.07
N VAL A 44 -26.19 -3.62 16.85
CA VAL A 44 -25.20 -2.86 16.08
C VAL A 44 -24.93 -1.50 16.73
N PHE A 45 -26.00 -0.82 17.16
CA PHE A 45 -25.89 0.44 17.91
C PHE A 45 -25.14 0.26 19.23
N ASN A 46 -25.47 -0.77 20.01
CA ASN A 46 -24.81 -1.05 21.30
C ASN A 46 -23.34 -1.47 21.13
N ALA A 47 -23.01 -2.23 20.07
CA ALA A 47 -21.63 -2.56 19.73
C ALA A 47 -20.83 -1.30 19.35
N HIS A 48 -21.42 -0.44 18.51
CA HIS A 48 -20.82 0.82 18.12
C HIS A 48 -20.60 1.77 19.32
N THR A 49 -21.59 1.96 20.19
CA THR A 49 -21.47 2.87 21.34
C THR A 49 -20.41 2.41 22.33
N LYS A 50 -20.25 1.09 22.53
CA LYS A 50 -19.17 0.52 23.35
C LYS A 50 -17.79 0.86 22.78
N THR A 51 -17.58 0.62 21.50
CA THR A 51 -16.31 0.89 20.81
C THR A 51 -16.04 2.40 20.67
N CYS A 52 -17.03 3.18 20.30
CA CYS A 52 -16.92 4.62 20.15
C CYS A 52 -16.67 5.33 21.49
N GLY A 53 -17.27 4.87 22.58
CA GLY A 53 -17.02 5.36 23.93
C GLY A 53 -15.60 5.07 24.43
N ILE A 54 -15.07 3.88 24.12
CA ILE A 54 -13.69 3.51 24.47
C ILE A 54 -12.68 4.33 23.63
N ALA A 55 -12.97 4.57 22.36
CA ALA A 55 -12.12 5.40 21.50
C ALA A 55 -12.03 6.85 21.97
N LYS A 56 -13.09 7.42 22.57
CA LYS A 56 -13.06 8.78 23.16
C LYS A 56 -12.17 8.93 24.38
N ILE A 57 -11.86 7.84 25.07
CA ILE A 57 -10.92 7.88 26.20
C ILE A 57 -9.47 8.06 25.71
N LYS A 58 -9.19 7.79 24.45
CA LYS A 58 -7.84 7.89 23.84
C LYS A 58 -7.69 8.90 22.69
N VAL A 59 -8.76 9.45 22.16
CA VAL A 59 -8.72 10.37 21.01
C VAL A 59 -9.63 11.57 21.29
N ASN A 60 -9.01 12.72 21.46
CA ASN A 60 -9.72 14.00 21.48
C ASN A 60 -10.40 14.21 20.11
N LYS A 61 -11.74 14.11 20.10
CA LYS A 61 -12.68 14.59 19.08
C LYS A 61 -12.35 14.34 17.59
N PRO A 62 -12.93 13.31 16.93
CA PRO A 62 -12.96 13.25 15.47
C PRO A 62 -14.13 13.95 14.79
N CYS A 63 -15.20 14.31 15.49
CA CYS A 63 -16.49 14.62 14.86
C CYS A 63 -16.91 16.09 14.85
N ASP A 64 -16.16 17.00 15.50
CA ASP A 64 -16.50 18.43 15.52
C ASP A 64 -15.78 19.23 14.42
N LEU A 65 -15.13 18.60 13.48
CA LEU A 65 -14.17 19.26 12.59
C LEU A 65 -14.77 19.97 11.38
N TYR A 66 -15.97 19.63 10.93
CA TYR A 66 -16.54 20.35 9.78
C TYR A 66 -18.08 20.41 9.80
N PRO A 67 -18.68 21.51 10.28
CA PRO A 67 -20.07 21.80 9.93
C PRO A 67 -20.20 22.07 8.43
N PRO A 68 -21.37 21.81 7.83
CA PRO A 68 -21.62 22.12 6.42
C PRO A 68 -21.36 23.62 6.16
N GLY A 69 -20.34 23.94 5.38
CA GLY A 69 -19.90 25.30 5.06
C GLY A 69 -18.39 25.52 5.13
N GLN A 70 -17.59 24.57 5.64
CA GLN A 70 -16.12 24.70 5.74
C GLN A 70 -15.36 24.22 4.49
N ASP A 71 -16.04 23.78 3.44
CA ASP A 71 -15.43 23.33 2.18
C ASP A 71 -14.61 24.44 1.49
N ILE A 72 -14.90 25.72 1.77
CA ILE A 72 -14.19 26.87 1.19
C ILE A 72 -12.75 26.96 1.74
N GLU A 73 -12.53 26.75 3.04
CA GLU A 73 -11.18 26.78 3.64
C GLU A 73 -10.35 25.59 3.17
N LEU A 74 -10.95 24.42 3.09
CA LEU A 74 -10.30 23.21 2.59
C LEU A 74 -9.94 23.35 1.11
N ASN A 75 -10.85 23.84 0.27
CA ASN A 75 -10.60 24.11 -1.14
C ASN A 75 -9.46 25.13 -1.33
N ASN A 76 -9.42 26.20 -0.54
CA ASN A 76 -8.32 27.17 -0.56
C ASN A 76 -6.99 26.55 -0.15
N LEU A 77 -6.98 25.65 0.83
CA LEU A 77 -5.78 24.94 1.27
C LEU A 77 -5.29 23.99 0.16
N ILE A 78 -6.19 23.26 -0.47
CA ILE A 78 -5.90 22.35 -1.58
C ILE A 78 -5.29 23.13 -2.75
N PHE A 79 -5.86 24.29 -3.10
CA PHE A 79 -5.33 25.16 -4.16
C PHE A 79 -3.89 25.64 -3.86
N LYS A 80 -3.63 26.12 -2.63
CA LYS A 80 -2.28 26.53 -2.22
C LYS A 80 -1.28 25.36 -2.29
N ASN A 81 -1.70 24.16 -1.90
CA ASN A 81 -0.86 22.98 -1.96
C ASN A 81 -0.52 22.60 -3.39
N GLN A 82 -1.48 22.66 -4.29
CA GLN A 82 -1.29 22.44 -5.73
C GLN A 82 -0.32 23.45 -6.35
N GLU A 83 -0.50 24.75 -6.06
CA GLU A 83 0.41 25.79 -6.54
C GLU A 83 1.85 25.52 -6.05
N LYS A 84 1.99 25.17 -4.79
CA LYS A 84 3.30 24.84 -4.19
C LYS A 84 3.93 23.62 -4.85
N TYR A 85 3.14 22.58 -5.15
CA TYR A 85 3.62 21.43 -5.89
C TYR A 85 4.10 21.81 -7.29
N ASN A 86 3.30 22.56 -8.04
CA ASN A 86 3.63 22.99 -9.40
C ASN A 86 4.88 23.87 -9.47
N GLN A 87 5.14 24.68 -8.45
CA GLN A 87 6.39 25.47 -8.34
C GLN A 87 7.62 24.58 -8.13
N ASN A 88 7.45 23.41 -7.53
CA ASN A 88 8.53 22.45 -7.29
C ASN A 88 8.77 21.51 -8.47
N ILE A 89 7.80 21.38 -9.40
CA ILE A 89 8.01 20.59 -10.61
C ILE A 89 9.19 21.17 -11.37
N LYS A 90 10.26 20.41 -11.44
CA LYS A 90 11.40 20.76 -12.28
C LYS A 90 11.06 20.42 -13.73
N ILE A 91 11.11 21.39 -14.60
CA ILE A 91 11.20 21.18 -16.05
C ILE A 91 12.55 20.50 -16.28
N ASN A 92 12.55 19.19 -16.28
CA ASN A 92 13.75 18.39 -16.53
C ASN A 92 14.01 18.28 -18.05
N ASP A 93 14.22 19.42 -18.72
CA ASP A 93 14.47 19.48 -20.18
C ASP A 93 15.82 18.89 -20.59
N ASN A 94 16.69 18.54 -19.63
CA ASN A 94 18.04 18.01 -19.89
C ASN A 94 18.35 16.73 -19.11
N LYS A 95 17.40 15.79 -18.99
CA LYS A 95 17.74 14.46 -18.48
C LYS A 95 18.64 13.77 -19.50
N ILE A 96 19.96 13.74 -19.26
CA ILE A 96 20.85 12.78 -19.93
C ILE A 96 20.23 11.41 -19.64
N ILE A 97 19.74 10.75 -20.70
CA ILE A 97 19.12 9.41 -20.59
C ILE A 97 20.23 8.44 -20.22
N LYS A 98 20.50 8.31 -18.92
CA LYS A 98 21.35 7.24 -18.40
C LYS A 98 20.55 5.95 -18.39
N ASN A 99 21.18 4.88 -18.80
CA ASN A 99 20.66 3.54 -18.59
C ASN A 99 20.38 3.30 -17.09
N PHE A 100 19.37 2.53 -16.75
CA PHE A 100 18.98 2.22 -15.38
C PHE A 100 20.15 1.63 -14.57
N ASP A 101 20.94 0.74 -15.16
CA ASP A 101 22.12 0.15 -14.52
C ASP A 101 23.17 1.20 -14.12
N ASP A 102 23.38 2.23 -14.94
CA ASP A 102 24.30 3.32 -14.62
C ASP A 102 23.78 4.19 -13.49
N LYS A 103 22.45 4.39 -13.42
CA LYS A 103 21.81 5.08 -12.29
C LYS A 103 21.99 4.28 -11.00
N ILE A 104 21.78 2.96 -11.05
CA ILE A 104 21.99 2.06 -9.90
C ILE A 104 23.45 2.04 -9.45
N LYS A 105 24.42 1.99 -10.38
CA LYS A 105 25.85 2.11 -10.04
C LYS A 105 26.15 3.43 -9.35
N GLY A 106 25.58 4.54 -9.85
CA GLY A 106 25.71 5.86 -9.23
C GLY A 106 25.12 5.90 -7.82
N LEU A 107 23.93 5.31 -7.62
CA LEU A 107 23.30 5.19 -6.30
C LEU A 107 24.15 4.36 -5.34
N LYS A 108 24.63 3.19 -5.76
CA LYS A 108 25.53 2.33 -4.96
C LYS A 108 26.81 3.07 -4.56
N THR A 109 27.41 3.82 -5.48
CA THR A 109 28.59 4.65 -5.21
C THR A 109 28.29 5.71 -4.16
N PHE A 110 27.14 6.40 -4.26
CA PHE A 110 26.69 7.36 -3.27
C PHE A 110 26.52 6.70 -1.90
N ILE A 111 25.79 5.58 -1.84
CA ILE A 111 25.57 4.81 -0.59
C ILE A 111 26.91 4.45 0.03
N THR A 112 27.82 3.86 -0.74
CA THR A 112 29.16 3.45 -0.25
C THR A 112 29.94 4.65 0.29
N SER A 113 29.85 5.81 -0.38
CA SER A 113 30.54 7.04 0.05
C SER A 113 30.01 7.62 1.35
N LYS A 114 28.73 7.35 1.67
CA LYS A 114 28.03 7.83 2.87
C LYS A 114 28.08 6.86 4.03
N LYS A 115 28.23 5.55 3.75
CA LYS A 115 28.38 4.55 4.81
C LYS A 115 29.63 4.86 5.63
N ILE A 116 29.41 5.19 6.88
CA ILE A 116 30.48 5.48 7.84
C ILE A 116 31.11 4.14 8.26
N LYS A 117 32.42 4.05 8.12
CA LYS A 117 33.18 2.92 8.67
C LYS A 117 33.19 3.04 10.19
N GLY A 118 32.19 2.49 10.84
CA GLY A 118 32.05 2.52 12.30
C GLY A 118 31.15 1.40 12.77
N LEU A 119 30.91 1.34 14.07
CA LEU A 119 29.94 0.40 14.64
C LEU A 119 28.52 0.79 14.19
N PRO A 120 27.70 -0.19 13.82
CA PRO A 120 26.30 0.08 13.47
C PRO A 120 25.56 0.66 14.68
N TYR A 121 24.55 1.50 14.39
CA TYR A 121 23.65 1.98 15.42
C TYR A 121 22.70 0.85 15.86
N THR A 122 22.77 0.45 17.12
CA THR A 122 21.84 -0.56 17.65
C THR A 122 20.51 0.07 17.99
N LEU A 123 19.48 -0.29 17.23
CA LEU A 123 18.09 0.13 17.44
C LEU A 123 17.38 -0.95 18.25
N SER A 124 17.40 -0.84 19.61
CA SER A 124 16.69 -1.76 20.50
C SER A 124 15.23 -1.37 20.58
N VAL A 125 14.29 -2.23 20.22
CA VAL A 125 12.86 -1.97 20.15
C VAL A 125 12.05 -3.09 20.80
N ASN A 126 10.86 -2.75 21.31
CA ASN A 126 9.92 -3.73 21.82
C ASN A 126 8.87 -4.04 20.76
N ARG A 127 8.61 -5.31 20.46
CA ARG A 127 7.58 -5.70 19.47
C ARG A 127 6.20 -5.16 19.79
N ALA A 128 5.82 -5.12 21.05
CA ALA A 128 4.51 -4.62 21.47
C ALA A 128 4.33 -3.11 21.26
N ASN A 129 5.43 -2.33 21.26
CA ASN A 129 5.41 -0.88 21.13
C ASN A 129 6.31 -0.41 19.97
N LEU A 130 6.44 -1.24 18.94
CA LEU A 130 7.41 -1.09 17.84
C LEU A 130 7.40 0.31 17.22
N LEU A 131 6.22 0.83 16.87
CA LEU A 131 6.08 2.13 16.20
C LEU A 131 6.53 3.29 17.10
N ASP A 132 6.09 3.30 18.34
CA ASP A 132 6.43 4.38 19.29
C ASP A 132 7.91 4.38 19.62
N ASP A 133 8.50 3.19 19.80
CA ASP A 133 9.92 3.04 20.08
C ASP A 133 10.78 3.51 18.90
N VAL A 134 10.39 3.12 17.69
CA VAL A 134 11.09 3.53 16.46
C VAL A 134 10.98 5.03 16.26
N LEU A 135 9.78 5.60 16.38
CA LEU A 135 9.56 7.04 16.20
C LEU A 135 10.43 7.87 17.14
N LYS A 136 10.42 7.55 18.44
CA LYS A 136 11.21 8.26 19.46
C LYS A 136 12.71 8.14 19.20
N LYS A 137 13.19 6.94 18.83
CA LYS A 137 14.62 6.69 18.64
C LYS A 137 15.16 7.27 17.36
N VAL A 138 14.41 7.17 16.27
CA VAL A 138 14.83 7.71 14.96
C VAL A 138 15.02 9.22 15.00
N GLU A 139 14.26 9.94 15.83
CA GLU A 139 14.43 11.39 16.01
C GLU A 139 15.73 11.74 16.75
N THR A 140 16.26 10.84 17.56
CA THR A 140 17.49 11.04 18.35
C THR A 140 18.76 10.56 17.66
N ILE A 141 18.66 9.85 16.52
CA ILE A 141 19.83 9.38 15.77
C ILE A 141 20.58 10.56 15.16
N ALA A 142 21.81 10.78 15.62
CA ALA A 142 22.63 11.87 15.15
C ALA A 142 23.03 11.74 13.67
N ASP A 143 23.24 10.51 13.20
CA ASP A 143 23.61 10.22 11.82
C ASP A 143 22.80 9.05 11.25
N LEU A 144 21.90 9.37 10.31
CA LEU A 144 21.06 8.38 9.64
C LEU A 144 21.83 7.53 8.61
N TYR A 145 23.08 7.84 8.29
CA TYR A 145 23.90 7.02 7.36
C TYR A 145 24.54 5.80 8.04
N LEU A 146 24.59 5.75 9.37
CA LEU A 146 25.02 4.54 10.09
C LEU A 146 24.11 3.35 9.74
N ASP A 147 24.71 2.18 9.55
CA ASP A 147 23.92 0.96 9.40
C ASP A 147 23.14 0.69 10.69
N TRP A 148 21.89 0.27 10.58
CA TRP A 148 21.09 -0.12 11.73
C TRP A 148 21.25 -1.61 12.02
N LYS A 149 21.53 -1.91 13.28
CA LYS A 149 21.42 -3.25 13.84
C LYS A 149 20.17 -3.28 14.73
N ILE A 150 19.26 -4.19 14.45
CA ILE A 150 18.02 -4.29 15.22
C ILE A 150 18.20 -5.26 16.39
N ASP A 151 17.70 -4.84 17.54
CA ASP A 151 17.69 -5.62 18.77
C ASP A 151 16.26 -5.62 19.33
N PHE A 152 15.58 -6.77 19.27
CA PHE A 152 14.27 -6.93 19.89
C PHE A 152 14.43 -7.23 21.36
N ILE A 153 14.00 -6.28 22.21
CA ILE A 153 14.18 -6.36 23.68
C ILE A 153 13.52 -7.62 24.23
N GLY A 154 14.34 -8.44 24.90
CA GLY A 154 13.88 -9.69 25.54
C GLY A 154 13.98 -10.91 24.65
N GLU A 155 14.49 -10.79 23.41
CA GLU A 155 14.70 -11.92 22.52
C GLU A 155 16.19 -12.25 22.38
N LEU A 156 16.50 -13.54 22.39
CA LEU A 156 17.86 -14.01 22.08
C LEU A 156 17.98 -14.10 20.56
N SER A 157 18.39 -13.01 19.91
CA SER A 157 18.61 -13.02 18.48
C SER A 157 20.08 -13.18 18.12
N ILE A 158 20.39 -14.24 17.37
CA ILE A 158 21.66 -14.32 16.63
C ILE A 158 21.43 -13.57 15.33
N ASP A 159 21.92 -12.33 15.27
CA ASP A 159 21.74 -11.45 14.11
C ASP A 159 22.62 -11.93 12.94
N VAL A 160 22.03 -12.74 12.08
CA VAL A 160 22.62 -13.17 10.80
C VAL A 160 21.89 -12.49 9.61
N GLY A 161 21.13 -11.40 9.89
CA GLY A 161 20.54 -10.59 8.84
C GLY A 161 19.04 -10.74 8.62
N GLY A 162 18.35 -11.69 9.23
CA GLY A 162 16.89 -11.83 9.16
C GLY A 162 16.16 -10.80 10.00
N VAL A 163 16.75 -10.41 11.13
CA VAL A 163 16.13 -9.49 12.10
C VAL A 163 15.83 -8.12 11.50
N LEU A 164 16.69 -7.63 10.61
CA LEU A 164 16.47 -6.33 9.96
C LEU A 164 15.30 -6.41 8.94
N ARG A 165 15.21 -7.46 8.13
CA ARG A 165 14.07 -7.65 7.19
C ARG A 165 12.77 -7.82 7.95
N GLU A 166 12.80 -8.62 9.00
CA GLU A 166 11.68 -8.81 9.90
C GLU A 166 11.22 -7.48 10.52
N PHE A 167 12.18 -6.67 10.97
CA PHE A 167 11.88 -5.32 11.49
C PHE A 167 11.17 -4.47 10.45
N PHE A 168 11.68 -4.40 9.20
CA PHE A 168 11.03 -3.64 8.13
C PHE A 168 9.64 -4.19 7.80
N SER A 169 9.48 -5.51 7.75
CA SER A 169 8.18 -6.14 7.53
C SER A 169 7.19 -5.77 8.63
N ASN A 170 7.60 -5.89 9.90
CA ASN A 170 6.74 -5.63 11.04
C ASN A 170 6.38 -4.14 11.18
N ILE A 171 7.35 -3.23 11.02
CA ILE A 171 7.06 -1.79 11.16
C ILE A 171 6.12 -1.29 10.07
N PHE A 172 6.28 -1.75 8.82
CA PHE A 172 5.37 -1.39 7.74
C PHE A 172 3.99 -2.02 7.92
N LYS A 173 3.89 -3.24 8.46
CA LYS A 173 2.61 -3.85 8.83
C LYS A 173 1.87 -3.05 9.91
N VAL A 174 2.59 -2.51 10.91
CA VAL A 174 2.00 -1.63 11.93
C VAL A 174 1.55 -0.29 11.31
N LEU A 175 2.36 0.28 10.41
CA LEU A 175 2.03 1.53 9.70
C LEU A 175 0.83 1.37 8.75
N GLU A 176 0.63 0.18 8.18
CA GLU A 176 -0.52 -0.20 7.34
C GLU A 176 -1.80 -0.42 8.17
N GLY A 177 -1.66 -0.70 9.45
CA GLY A 177 -2.76 -1.08 10.32
C GLY A 177 -3.88 -0.03 10.41
N ASP A 178 -5.12 -0.52 10.55
CA ASP A 178 -6.35 0.28 10.58
C ASP A 178 -6.39 1.35 11.69
N ASN A 179 -5.56 1.22 12.71
CA ASN A 179 -5.50 2.18 13.81
C ASN A 179 -4.99 3.56 13.38
N LEU A 180 -4.05 3.59 12.42
CA LEU A 180 -3.43 4.83 11.94
C LEU A 180 -4.14 5.39 10.72
N LYS A 181 -4.75 4.53 9.92
CA LYS A 181 -5.42 4.88 8.65
C LYS A 181 -4.56 5.75 7.73
N LEU A 182 -3.26 5.51 7.72
CA LEU A 182 -2.32 6.25 6.85
C LEU A 182 -2.51 5.90 5.38
N PHE A 183 -2.81 4.62 5.13
CA PHE A 183 -2.91 4.06 3.80
C PHE A 183 -4.29 3.48 3.56
N VAL A 184 -4.71 3.51 2.31
CA VAL A 184 -5.94 2.87 1.80
C VAL A 184 -5.53 1.95 0.67
N LYS A 185 -6.07 0.73 0.65
CA LYS A 185 -5.86 -0.20 -0.47
C LYS A 185 -6.36 0.43 -1.76
N SER A 186 -5.59 0.29 -2.82
CA SER A 186 -6.00 0.77 -4.13
C SER A 186 -7.16 -0.08 -4.66
N GLU A 187 -8.21 0.54 -5.14
CA GLU A 187 -9.32 -0.17 -5.79
C GLU A 187 -8.88 -0.81 -7.13
N THR A 188 -7.83 -0.27 -7.73
CA THR A 188 -7.34 -0.66 -9.06
C THR A 188 -6.29 -1.76 -9.03
N ASN A 189 -5.62 -1.94 -7.89
CA ASN A 189 -4.56 -2.92 -7.70
C ASN A 189 -4.48 -3.37 -6.25
N GLU A 190 -4.90 -4.61 -5.99
CA GLU A 190 -4.91 -5.22 -4.65
C GLU A 190 -3.55 -5.20 -3.92
N PHE A 191 -2.46 -5.04 -4.66
CA PHE A 191 -1.09 -5.03 -4.13
C PHE A 191 -0.54 -3.63 -3.88
N SER A 192 -1.33 -2.58 -4.17
CA SER A 192 -0.87 -1.21 -3.98
C SER A 192 -1.76 -0.43 -3.01
N TYR A 193 -1.11 0.53 -2.36
CA TYR A 193 -1.73 1.43 -1.40
C TYR A 193 -1.63 2.87 -1.89
N THR A 194 -2.68 3.64 -1.66
CA THR A 194 -2.60 5.09 -1.72
C THR A 194 -2.60 5.67 -0.32
N LEU A 195 -2.24 6.93 -0.19
CA LEU A 195 -2.40 7.63 1.08
C LEU A 195 -3.89 7.90 1.32
N ASN A 196 -4.31 7.89 2.58
CA ASN A 196 -5.65 8.31 2.93
C ASN A 196 -5.81 9.81 2.61
N PRO A 197 -6.75 10.21 1.73
CA PRO A 197 -6.92 11.60 1.32
C PRO A 197 -7.39 12.52 2.46
N PHE A 198 -7.87 11.95 3.57
CA PHE A 198 -8.40 12.67 4.72
C PHE A 198 -7.45 12.77 5.92
N LEU A 199 -6.14 12.49 5.72
CA LEU A 199 -5.13 12.59 6.78
C LEU A 199 -4.99 13.98 7.39
N TYR A 200 -5.41 15.03 6.68
CA TYR A 200 -5.42 16.40 7.20
C TYR A 200 -6.29 16.57 8.46
N GLN A 201 -7.24 15.67 8.69
CA GLN A 201 -8.09 15.63 9.88
C GLN A 201 -7.29 15.28 11.14
N ASN A 202 -6.16 14.56 11.01
CA ASN A 202 -5.29 14.21 12.11
C ASN A 202 -3.83 14.56 11.81
N LYS A 203 -3.42 15.76 12.21
CA LYS A 203 -2.03 16.24 12.01
C LYS A 203 -0.99 15.44 12.80
N GLU A 204 -1.38 14.70 13.83
CA GLU A 204 -0.47 13.83 14.57
C GLU A 204 0.10 12.72 13.67
N ASN A 205 -0.63 12.30 12.65
CA ASN A 205 -0.17 11.30 11.70
C ASN A 205 0.98 11.79 10.79
N TYR A 206 1.25 13.09 10.73
CA TYR A 206 2.32 13.63 9.88
C TYR A 206 3.72 13.17 10.32
N GLN A 207 3.92 12.91 11.60
CA GLN A 207 5.18 12.33 12.10
C GLN A 207 5.41 10.91 11.56
N TYR A 208 4.35 10.11 11.43
CA TYR A 208 4.44 8.77 10.86
C TYR A 208 4.74 8.80 9.36
N LEU A 209 4.19 9.76 8.61
CA LEU A 209 4.53 9.93 7.19
C LEU A 209 6.00 10.33 7.00
N LYS A 210 6.54 11.17 7.88
CA LYS A 210 7.96 11.49 7.89
C LYS A 210 8.81 10.27 8.23
N LEU A 211 8.38 9.46 9.20
CA LEU A 211 9.03 8.20 9.52
C LEU A 211 9.00 7.25 8.32
N VAL A 212 7.89 7.12 7.61
CA VAL A 212 7.79 6.33 6.36
C VAL A 212 8.90 6.74 5.38
N GLY A 213 9.09 8.04 5.16
CA GLY A 213 10.16 8.54 4.28
C GLY A 213 11.55 8.14 4.76
N ILE A 214 11.83 8.23 6.06
CA ILE A 214 13.11 7.80 6.64
C ILE A 214 13.29 6.29 6.45
N LEU A 215 12.26 5.49 6.74
CA LEU A 215 12.30 4.03 6.59
C LEU A 215 12.52 3.62 5.12
N MET A 216 11.86 4.26 4.16
CA MET A 216 12.11 4.04 2.73
C MET A 216 13.58 4.31 2.37
N GLY A 217 14.15 5.43 2.82
CA GLY A 217 15.56 5.75 2.61
C GLY A 217 16.49 4.73 3.27
N LYS A 218 16.19 4.32 4.49
CA LYS A 218 17.01 3.32 5.22
C LYS A 218 16.93 1.95 4.56
N ALA A 219 15.78 1.53 4.07
CA ALA A 219 15.61 0.28 3.34
C ALA A 219 16.54 0.23 2.11
N ILE A 220 16.55 1.31 1.30
CA ILE A 220 17.47 1.43 0.16
C ILE A 220 18.94 1.37 0.62
N MET A 221 19.29 2.12 1.68
CA MET A 221 20.67 2.15 2.21
C MET A 221 21.16 0.77 2.64
N GLN A 222 20.30 -0.06 3.18
CA GLN A 222 20.62 -1.36 3.73
C GLN A 222 20.21 -2.53 2.82
N ASN A 223 19.86 -2.23 1.56
CA ASN A 223 19.46 -3.21 0.54
C ASN A 223 18.32 -4.13 1.00
N VAL A 224 17.31 -3.57 1.67
CA VAL A 224 16.10 -4.27 2.12
C VAL A 224 14.93 -3.76 1.31
N THR A 225 14.14 -4.65 0.75
CA THR A 225 12.86 -4.30 0.11
C THR A 225 11.77 -4.13 1.16
N ILE A 226 10.85 -3.20 0.93
CA ILE A 226 9.68 -3.00 1.78
C ILE A 226 8.43 -3.58 1.13
N ASN A 227 7.54 -4.17 1.96
CA ASN A 227 6.38 -4.90 1.47
C ASN A 227 5.20 -3.99 1.09
N ILE A 228 5.15 -2.76 1.58
CA ILE A 228 4.15 -1.77 1.19
C ILE A 228 4.53 -1.18 -0.18
N CYS A 229 3.69 -1.41 -1.17
CA CYS A 229 3.82 -0.79 -2.48
C CYS A 229 2.87 0.41 -2.57
N LEU A 230 3.42 1.61 -2.68
CA LEU A 230 2.60 2.79 -2.85
C LEU A 230 2.12 2.91 -4.29
N ASN A 231 0.99 3.59 -4.48
CA ASN A 231 0.50 3.92 -5.80
C ASN A 231 1.53 4.75 -6.58
N LYS A 232 1.61 4.53 -7.88
CA LYS A 232 2.56 5.22 -8.77
C LYS A 232 2.48 6.74 -8.71
N LEU A 233 1.28 7.29 -8.51
CA LEU A 233 1.09 8.73 -8.30
C LEU A 233 1.94 9.24 -7.14
N ILE A 234 2.02 8.50 -6.03
CA ILE A 234 2.79 8.90 -4.85
C ILE A 234 4.29 8.93 -5.17
N TYR A 235 4.81 7.92 -5.89
CA TYR A 235 6.20 7.92 -6.34
C TYR A 235 6.52 9.10 -7.28
N LYS A 236 5.61 9.41 -8.23
CA LYS A 236 5.74 10.60 -9.07
C LYS A 236 5.80 11.88 -8.25
N MET A 237 4.92 12.00 -7.27
CA MET A 237 4.88 13.17 -6.39
C MET A 237 6.14 13.26 -5.50
N ILE A 238 6.68 12.14 -5.01
CA ILE A 238 7.95 12.12 -4.27
C ILE A 238 9.09 12.66 -5.14
N LEU A 239 9.13 12.30 -6.43
CA LEU A 239 10.13 12.76 -7.40
C LEU A 239 9.85 14.16 -7.98
N GLU A 240 8.74 14.78 -7.61
CA GLU A 240 8.27 16.06 -8.17
C GLU A 240 8.10 15.99 -9.70
N GLU A 241 7.64 14.82 -10.21
CA GLU A 241 7.29 14.62 -11.61
C GLU A 241 5.93 15.25 -11.92
N LYS A 242 5.74 15.74 -13.15
CA LYS A 242 4.44 16.23 -13.60
C LYS A 242 3.40 15.12 -13.60
N ILE A 243 2.24 15.39 -13.00
CA ILE A 243 1.09 14.48 -13.04
C ILE A 243 0.28 14.77 -14.30
N GLU A 244 0.01 13.73 -15.08
CA GLU A 244 -0.69 13.81 -16.35
C GLU A 244 -1.98 12.99 -16.33
N PHE A 245 -2.78 13.09 -17.40
CA PHE A 245 -4.04 12.37 -17.51
C PHE A 245 -3.92 10.86 -17.31
N ASP A 246 -2.88 10.24 -17.89
CA ASP A 246 -2.66 8.79 -17.79
C ASP A 246 -2.37 8.32 -16.35
N ASP A 247 -1.92 9.22 -15.48
CA ASP A 247 -1.68 8.89 -14.07
C ASP A 247 -2.97 8.68 -13.27
N LEU A 248 -4.09 9.19 -13.77
CA LEU A 248 -5.41 8.95 -13.18
C LEU A 248 -5.79 7.47 -13.23
N ALA A 249 -5.27 6.70 -14.18
CA ALA A 249 -5.48 5.26 -14.26
C ALA A 249 -5.08 4.51 -12.97
N PHE A 250 -4.18 5.08 -12.18
CA PHE A 250 -3.69 4.46 -10.94
C PHE A 250 -4.50 4.83 -9.70
N ILE A 251 -5.36 5.84 -9.77
CA ILE A 251 -6.08 6.34 -8.59
C ILE A 251 -7.60 6.41 -8.81
N ASP A 252 -8.02 6.55 -10.05
CA ASP A 252 -9.43 6.71 -10.44
C ASP A 252 -9.62 6.10 -11.84
N THR A 253 -9.51 4.78 -11.91
CA THR A 253 -9.56 4.03 -13.18
C THR A 253 -10.90 4.20 -13.88
N GLU A 254 -12.00 4.29 -13.14
CA GLU A 254 -13.33 4.47 -13.71
C GLU A 254 -13.42 5.80 -14.45
N PHE A 255 -13.01 6.88 -13.81
CA PHE A 255 -12.96 8.20 -14.45
C PHE A 255 -12.01 8.24 -15.63
N TYR A 256 -10.78 7.70 -15.45
CA TYR A 256 -9.80 7.64 -16.55
C TYR A 256 -10.36 6.93 -17.77
N THR A 257 -10.94 5.73 -17.56
CA THR A 257 -11.49 4.91 -18.66
C THR A 257 -12.68 5.62 -19.33
N SER A 258 -13.56 6.23 -18.54
CA SER A 258 -14.71 6.97 -19.05
C SER A 258 -14.30 8.15 -19.94
N ILE A 259 -13.33 8.96 -19.47
CA ILE A 259 -12.83 10.10 -20.25
C ILE A 259 -12.05 9.65 -21.49
N LYS A 260 -11.25 8.59 -21.38
CA LYS A 260 -10.51 8.01 -22.50
C LYS A 260 -11.46 7.54 -23.61
N ASN A 261 -12.44 6.73 -23.24
CA ASN A 261 -13.46 6.23 -24.17
C ASN A 261 -14.28 7.38 -24.79
N LEU A 262 -14.61 8.39 -23.97
CA LEU A 262 -15.31 9.57 -24.47
C LEU A 262 -14.49 10.32 -25.54
N LYS A 263 -13.20 10.57 -25.28
CA LYS A 263 -12.31 11.23 -26.25
C LYS A 263 -12.15 10.41 -27.53
N GLU A 264 -12.02 9.09 -27.43
CA GLU A 264 -11.97 8.18 -28.58
C GLU A 264 -13.29 8.21 -29.40
N ASN A 265 -14.44 8.18 -28.73
CA ASN A 265 -15.74 8.24 -29.37
C ASN A 265 -15.97 9.58 -30.09
N ILE A 266 -15.63 10.71 -29.44
CA ILE A 266 -15.73 12.04 -30.07
C ILE A 266 -14.85 12.11 -31.32
N PHE A 267 -13.63 11.58 -31.24
CA PHE A 267 -12.71 11.55 -32.37
C PHE A 267 -13.26 10.73 -33.55
N MET A 268 -13.88 9.58 -33.27
CA MET A 268 -14.40 8.66 -34.30
C MET A 268 -15.72 9.12 -34.90
N THR A 269 -16.63 9.66 -34.09
CA THR A 269 -18.00 9.96 -34.52
C THR A 269 -18.19 11.42 -34.91
N GLN A 270 -17.30 12.31 -34.47
CA GLN A 270 -17.45 13.78 -34.55
C GLN A 270 -18.76 14.29 -33.91
N ASP A 271 -19.32 13.48 -32.99
CA ASP A 271 -20.56 13.82 -32.28
C ASP A 271 -20.25 14.35 -30.88
N GLU A 272 -20.41 15.63 -30.72
CA GLU A 272 -20.18 16.34 -29.45
C GLU A 272 -21.33 16.18 -28.45
N SER A 273 -22.50 15.69 -28.88
CA SER A 273 -23.67 15.51 -28.03
C SER A 273 -23.45 14.47 -26.94
N ILE A 274 -22.58 13.48 -27.18
CA ILE A 274 -22.21 12.40 -26.27
C ILE A 274 -21.73 12.94 -24.92
N VAL A 275 -21.01 14.06 -24.90
CA VAL A 275 -20.53 14.70 -23.64
C VAL A 275 -21.69 15.11 -22.74
N LYS A 276 -22.78 15.60 -23.33
CA LYS A 276 -23.97 16.02 -22.58
C LYS A 276 -24.75 14.83 -22.03
N GLU A 277 -24.78 13.72 -22.76
CA GLU A 277 -25.50 12.51 -22.35
C GLU A 277 -24.87 11.84 -21.13
N LEU A 278 -23.56 11.94 -20.96
CA LEU A 278 -22.85 11.37 -19.82
C LEU A 278 -23.06 12.12 -18.50
N GLY A 279 -23.65 13.31 -18.55
CA GLY A 279 -24.09 14.04 -17.36
C GLY A 279 -22.99 14.39 -16.36
N PHE A 280 -21.75 14.56 -16.82
CA PHE A 280 -20.65 14.96 -15.94
C PHE A 280 -20.97 16.28 -15.24
N ILE A 281 -20.72 16.32 -13.94
CA ILE A 281 -20.84 17.51 -13.11
C ILE A 281 -19.47 18.02 -12.71
N TYR A 282 -19.33 19.33 -12.53
CA TYR A 282 -18.09 19.97 -12.08
C TYR A 282 -17.83 19.73 -10.58
N SER A 283 -17.95 18.48 -10.16
CA SER A 283 -17.61 18.05 -8.80
C SER A 283 -16.93 16.71 -8.81
N MET A 284 -16.16 16.46 -7.78
CA MET A 284 -15.54 15.16 -7.48
C MET A 284 -16.00 14.72 -6.10
N GLU A 285 -16.45 13.49 -5.99
CA GLU A 285 -16.82 12.88 -4.72
C GLU A 285 -15.72 11.91 -4.26
N MET A 286 -15.42 11.94 -2.97
CA MET A 286 -14.50 11.00 -2.33
C MET A 286 -15.11 10.49 -1.03
N LYS A 287 -14.92 9.22 -0.73
CA LYS A 287 -15.32 8.63 0.55
C LYS A 287 -14.18 8.67 1.54
N ASP A 288 -14.48 9.05 2.77
CA ASP A 288 -13.54 8.89 3.86
C ASP A 288 -13.57 7.46 4.44
N CYS A 289 -12.70 7.20 5.39
CA CYS A 289 -12.60 5.89 6.06
C CYS A 289 -13.81 5.54 6.95
N TYR A 290 -14.81 6.40 7.01
CA TYR A 290 -16.08 6.22 7.72
C TYR A 290 -17.27 6.17 6.75
N ASP A 291 -17.00 6.01 5.43
CA ASP A 291 -17.98 6.03 4.34
C ASP A 291 -18.74 7.36 4.17
N HIS A 292 -18.26 8.47 4.76
CA HIS A 292 -18.82 9.78 4.48
C HIS A 292 -18.38 10.24 3.10
N ILE A 293 -19.33 10.74 2.32
CA ILE A 293 -19.08 11.30 0.99
C ILE A 293 -18.74 12.79 1.14
N HIS A 294 -17.55 13.16 0.68
CA HIS A 294 -17.10 14.54 0.56
C HIS A 294 -17.16 14.95 -0.91
N SER A 295 -17.83 16.06 -1.21
CA SER A 295 -17.95 16.60 -2.56
C SER A 295 -17.06 17.83 -2.71
N PHE A 296 -16.23 17.84 -3.73
CA PHE A 296 -15.31 18.93 -4.05
C PHE A 296 -15.74 19.59 -5.36
N ASP A 297 -16.16 20.85 -5.30
CA ASP A 297 -16.52 21.60 -6.50
C ASP A 297 -15.24 21.95 -7.28
N LEU A 298 -15.14 21.47 -8.52
CA LEU A 298 -14.01 21.76 -9.41
C LEU A 298 -14.20 23.12 -10.12
N MET A 299 -15.46 23.56 -10.28
CA MET A 299 -15.85 24.87 -10.84
C MET A 299 -17.17 25.34 -10.25
N GLU A 300 -17.63 26.54 -10.69
CA GLU A 300 -18.93 27.10 -10.29
C GLU A 300 -20.08 26.13 -10.55
N LYS A 301 -21.00 26.06 -9.58
CA LYS A 301 -22.16 25.17 -9.64
C LYS A 301 -22.99 25.41 -10.90
N GLY A 302 -23.32 24.32 -11.60
CA GLY A 302 -24.23 24.35 -12.75
C GLY A 302 -23.58 24.53 -14.13
N ARG A 303 -22.26 24.61 -14.22
CA ARG A 303 -21.60 24.64 -15.52
C ARG A 303 -21.52 23.22 -16.12
N ASN A 304 -22.14 23.02 -17.27
CA ASN A 304 -22.09 21.77 -18.01
C ASN A 304 -20.69 21.54 -18.61
N ILE A 305 -20.29 20.29 -18.66
CA ILE A 305 -19.07 19.89 -19.36
C ILE A 305 -19.40 19.80 -20.85
N THR A 306 -18.53 20.38 -21.67
CA THR A 306 -18.59 20.38 -23.15
C THR A 306 -17.25 19.87 -23.69
N VAL A 307 -17.18 19.55 -24.97
CA VAL A 307 -15.92 19.18 -25.62
C VAL A 307 -14.85 20.25 -25.43
N GLU A 308 -15.23 21.52 -25.51
CA GLU A 308 -14.32 22.66 -25.39
C GLU A 308 -13.69 22.79 -23.99
N ASN A 309 -14.41 22.38 -22.93
CA ASN A 309 -13.92 22.51 -21.54
C ASN A 309 -13.54 21.17 -20.90
N LEU A 310 -13.59 20.06 -21.65
CA LEU A 310 -13.27 18.72 -21.14
C LEU A 310 -11.85 18.62 -20.61
N ASP A 311 -10.88 19.18 -21.34
CA ASP A 311 -9.48 19.16 -20.91
C ASP A 311 -9.25 20.02 -19.66
N ASP A 312 -9.93 21.16 -19.53
CA ASP A 312 -9.90 21.98 -18.32
C ASP A 312 -10.50 21.23 -17.13
N TYR A 313 -11.61 20.51 -17.33
CA TYR A 313 -12.22 19.67 -16.31
C TYR A 313 -11.28 18.57 -15.81
N VAL A 314 -10.64 17.85 -16.75
CA VAL A 314 -9.65 16.82 -16.41
C VAL A 314 -8.48 17.42 -15.64
N GLN A 315 -7.96 18.55 -16.10
CA GLN A 315 -6.83 19.23 -15.43
C GLN A 315 -7.20 19.68 -14.01
N ARG A 316 -8.41 20.17 -13.80
CA ARG A 316 -8.90 20.56 -12.46
C ARG A 316 -9.00 19.37 -11.52
N ARG A 317 -9.44 18.21 -12.03
CA ARG A 317 -9.47 16.95 -11.23
C ARG A 317 -8.06 16.50 -10.85
N ILE A 318 -7.10 16.55 -11.76
CA ILE A 318 -5.69 16.28 -11.47
C ILE A 318 -5.18 17.26 -10.40
N ASN A 319 -5.44 18.52 -10.56
CA ASN A 319 -5.01 19.58 -9.65
C ASN A 319 -5.58 19.40 -8.24
N LEU A 320 -6.84 19.00 -8.14
CA LEU A 320 -7.49 18.69 -6.87
C LEU A 320 -6.79 17.52 -6.17
N LEU A 321 -6.57 16.41 -6.88
CA LEU A 321 -5.88 15.23 -6.33
C LEU A 321 -4.46 15.57 -5.85
N VAL A 322 -3.71 16.33 -6.67
CA VAL A 322 -2.38 16.81 -6.29
C VAL A 322 -2.45 17.66 -5.02
N GLY A 323 -3.40 18.58 -4.94
CA GLY A 323 -3.58 19.46 -3.78
C GLY A 323 -3.93 18.70 -2.50
N ILE A 324 -4.70 17.61 -2.63
CA ILE A 324 -5.07 16.73 -1.50
C ILE A 324 -3.86 15.96 -1.00
N TYR A 325 -3.10 15.31 -1.89
CA TYR A 325 -2.01 14.41 -1.50
C TYR A 325 -0.69 15.13 -1.18
N TYR A 326 -0.46 16.30 -1.76
CA TYR A 326 0.83 17.01 -1.60
C TYR A 326 1.27 17.23 -0.15
N PRO A 327 0.42 17.65 0.80
CA PRO A 327 0.83 17.85 2.19
C PRO A 327 1.40 16.59 2.82
N PHE A 328 0.82 15.44 2.47
CA PHE A 328 1.20 14.14 3.01
C PHE A 328 2.50 13.65 2.37
N VAL A 329 2.58 13.73 1.03
CA VAL A 329 3.78 13.37 0.29
C VAL A 329 4.96 14.27 0.69
N SER A 330 4.71 15.57 0.97
CA SER A 330 5.76 16.48 1.44
C SER A 330 6.37 16.03 2.78
N LYS A 331 5.59 15.33 3.63
CA LYS A 331 6.12 14.75 4.87
C LYS A 331 6.95 13.50 4.62
N ILE A 332 6.54 12.66 3.67
CA ILE A 332 7.36 11.53 3.23
C ILE A 332 8.68 12.04 2.64
N GLN A 333 8.63 13.06 1.76
CA GLN A 333 9.81 13.70 1.20
C GLN A 333 10.73 14.27 2.29
N GLU A 334 10.17 14.94 3.31
CA GLU A 334 10.95 15.49 4.44
C GLU A 334 11.78 14.41 5.14
N GLY A 335 11.23 13.21 5.31
CA GLY A 335 11.95 12.07 5.85
C GLY A 335 12.96 11.46 4.87
N PHE A 336 12.52 11.20 3.64
CA PHE A 336 13.32 10.52 2.62
C PHE A 336 14.56 11.31 2.20
N PHE A 337 14.41 12.62 2.00
CA PHE A 337 15.50 13.49 1.60
C PHE A 337 16.53 13.79 2.72
N LYS A 338 16.27 13.37 3.96
CA LYS A 338 17.31 13.34 5.00
C LYS A 338 18.41 12.32 4.68
N ILE A 339 18.08 11.28 3.92
CA ILE A 339 19.00 10.19 3.55
C ILE A 339 19.49 10.37 2.12
N PHE A 340 18.59 10.64 1.20
CA PHE A 340 18.92 10.80 -0.21
C PHE A 340 18.63 12.22 -0.67
N PRO A 341 19.67 13.04 -0.93
CA PRO A 341 19.49 14.36 -1.54
C PRO A 341 18.74 14.26 -2.88
N LYS A 342 17.92 15.25 -3.19
CA LYS A 342 17.06 15.28 -4.39
C LYS A 342 17.84 15.00 -5.69
N ASP A 343 19.06 15.54 -5.84
CA ASP A 343 19.92 15.35 -7.02
C ASP A 343 20.34 13.90 -7.24
N LYS A 344 20.34 13.08 -6.18
CA LYS A 344 20.68 11.65 -6.26
C LYS A 344 19.49 10.75 -6.61
N ILE A 345 18.29 11.22 -6.33
CA ILE A 345 17.06 10.45 -6.54
C ILE A 345 16.28 10.91 -7.77
N ASN A 346 16.27 12.20 -8.08
CA ASN A 346 15.54 12.73 -9.22
C ASN A 346 16.07 12.28 -10.59
N MET A 347 17.18 11.52 -10.63
CA MET A 347 17.60 10.85 -11.86
C MET A 347 16.75 9.61 -12.20
N PHE A 348 16.04 9.07 -11.23
CA PHE A 348 15.14 7.93 -11.41
C PHE A 348 13.75 8.38 -11.85
N THR A 349 13.06 7.52 -12.58
CA THR A 349 11.62 7.63 -12.83
C THR A 349 10.85 7.03 -11.66
N SER A 350 9.56 7.33 -11.57
CA SER A 350 8.67 6.74 -10.55
C SER A 350 8.66 5.20 -10.58
N ASN A 351 8.69 4.59 -11.77
CA ASN A 351 8.79 3.13 -11.91
C ASN A 351 10.12 2.58 -11.39
N GLU A 352 11.23 3.25 -11.71
CA GLU A 352 12.55 2.85 -11.24
C GLU A 352 12.68 3.01 -9.72
N LEU A 353 12.09 4.07 -9.15
CA LEU A 353 12.07 4.28 -7.70
C LEU A 353 11.25 3.20 -6.98
N GLU A 354 10.09 2.83 -7.53
CA GLU A 354 9.30 1.71 -7.02
C GLU A 354 10.13 0.41 -7.01
N LEU A 355 10.80 0.08 -8.12
CA LEU A 355 11.64 -1.11 -8.22
C LEU A 355 12.78 -1.13 -7.19
N ILE A 356 13.38 0.04 -6.92
CA ILE A 356 14.47 0.17 -5.94
C ILE A 356 13.95 -0.05 -4.51
N ILE A 357 12.76 0.44 -4.20
CA ILE A 357 12.18 0.39 -2.85
C ILE A 357 11.52 -0.95 -2.59
N ASN A 358 10.71 -1.43 -3.54
CA ASN A 358 9.86 -2.60 -3.33
C ASN A 358 10.39 -3.88 -3.98
N GLY A 359 11.36 -3.80 -4.90
CA GLY A 359 11.79 -4.93 -5.71
C GLY A 359 10.85 -5.20 -6.91
N ARG A 360 11.10 -6.29 -7.59
CA ARG A 360 10.33 -6.71 -8.78
C ARG A 360 8.93 -7.14 -8.37
N PRO A 361 7.87 -6.64 -9.03
CA PRO A 361 6.48 -6.96 -8.67
C PRO A 361 6.06 -8.38 -9.11
N PHE A 362 6.76 -8.95 -10.08
CA PHE A 362 6.46 -10.26 -10.64
C PHE A 362 7.53 -11.27 -10.21
N ILE A 363 7.07 -12.43 -9.73
CA ILE A 363 7.90 -13.57 -9.37
C ILE A 363 7.95 -14.50 -10.57
N ASP A 364 9.12 -14.59 -11.19
CA ASP A 364 9.41 -15.54 -12.25
C ASP A 364 9.78 -16.90 -11.61
N LEU A 365 8.91 -17.88 -11.82
CA LEU A 365 9.07 -19.20 -11.22
C LEU A 365 10.25 -19.98 -11.82
N GLU A 366 10.53 -19.79 -13.10
CA GLU A 366 11.66 -20.44 -13.79
C GLU A 366 12.98 -19.88 -13.25
N GLU A 367 13.07 -18.54 -13.05
CA GLU A 367 14.21 -17.90 -12.41
C GLU A 367 14.37 -18.40 -10.97
N TRP A 368 13.26 -18.52 -10.21
CA TRP A 368 13.30 -19.01 -8.83
C TRP A 368 13.85 -20.43 -8.76
N GLU A 369 13.36 -21.33 -9.58
CA GLU A 369 13.85 -22.72 -9.67
C GLU A 369 15.33 -22.77 -10.08
N MET A 370 15.73 -21.99 -11.10
CA MET A 370 17.10 -21.95 -11.63
C MET A 370 18.13 -21.61 -10.56
N PHE A 371 17.80 -20.64 -9.69
CA PHE A 371 18.71 -20.16 -8.64
C PHE A 371 18.44 -20.76 -7.26
N THR A 372 17.68 -21.88 -7.21
CA THR A 372 17.41 -22.62 -5.97
C THR A 372 18.51 -23.65 -5.70
N LEU A 373 19.04 -23.64 -4.49
CA LEU A 373 19.95 -24.66 -3.98
C LEU A 373 19.18 -25.76 -3.24
N TYR A 374 19.70 -26.96 -3.29
CA TYR A 374 19.11 -28.13 -2.63
C TYR A 374 20.10 -28.72 -1.64
N ALA A 375 19.64 -29.08 -0.44
CA ALA A 375 20.46 -29.61 0.66
C ALA A 375 19.76 -30.80 1.32
N GLY A 376 20.48 -31.47 2.22
CA GLY A 376 19.93 -32.57 3.01
C GLY A 376 19.57 -33.83 2.20
N GLY A 377 20.18 -34.00 1.00
CA GLY A 377 19.87 -35.11 0.09
C GLY A 377 18.85 -34.79 -0.99
N TYR A 378 18.25 -33.60 -0.97
CA TYR A 378 17.46 -33.10 -2.10
C TYR A 378 18.34 -32.72 -3.27
N ASN A 379 17.83 -32.89 -4.46
CA ASN A 379 18.34 -32.40 -5.75
C ASN A 379 17.17 -32.14 -6.69
N LYS A 380 17.43 -31.52 -7.84
CA LYS A 380 16.40 -31.18 -8.81
C LYS A 380 15.59 -32.37 -9.36
N ASP A 381 16.18 -33.58 -9.31
CA ASP A 381 15.55 -34.81 -9.83
C ASP A 381 14.72 -35.53 -8.76
N HIS A 382 14.82 -35.12 -7.49
CA HIS A 382 14.07 -35.72 -6.39
C HIS A 382 12.57 -35.53 -6.56
N GLN A 383 11.78 -36.58 -6.31
CA GLN A 383 10.34 -36.57 -6.58
C GLN A 383 9.58 -35.44 -5.84
N VAL A 384 9.92 -35.22 -4.56
CA VAL A 384 9.30 -34.16 -3.76
C VAL A 384 9.63 -32.76 -4.32
N ILE A 385 10.84 -32.57 -4.86
CA ILE A 385 11.24 -31.31 -5.49
C ILE A 385 10.49 -31.08 -6.80
N LYS A 386 10.27 -32.12 -7.60
CA LYS A 386 9.44 -32.02 -8.81
C LYS A 386 7.99 -31.64 -8.45
N TRP A 387 7.41 -32.31 -7.45
CA TRP A 387 6.08 -31.93 -6.95
C TRP A 387 6.03 -30.48 -6.41
N PHE A 388 7.07 -30.05 -5.69
CA PHE A 388 7.16 -28.69 -5.18
C PHE A 388 6.99 -27.65 -6.31
N TRP A 389 7.80 -27.75 -7.36
CA TRP A 389 7.72 -26.81 -8.49
C TRP A 389 6.45 -26.96 -9.32
N GLU A 390 5.94 -28.18 -9.51
CA GLU A 390 4.66 -28.42 -10.16
C GLU A 390 3.49 -27.77 -9.39
N ILE A 391 3.52 -27.81 -8.07
CA ILE A 391 2.48 -27.16 -7.24
C ILE A 391 2.62 -25.65 -7.33
N LEU A 392 3.83 -25.11 -7.21
CA LEU A 392 4.05 -23.66 -7.32
C LEU A 392 3.64 -23.12 -8.69
N ALA A 393 3.72 -23.88 -9.75
CA ALA A 393 3.23 -23.50 -11.07
C ALA A 393 1.71 -23.30 -11.12
N THR A 394 0.97 -23.83 -10.14
CA THR A 394 -0.47 -23.59 -10.00
C THR A 394 -0.81 -22.38 -9.13
N PHE A 395 0.17 -21.78 -8.46
CA PHE A 395 -0.01 -20.66 -7.54
C PHE A 395 -0.22 -19.35 -8.28
N THR A 396 -1.07 -18.51 -7.73
CA THR A 396 -1.19 -17.11 -8.13
C THR A 396 0.07 -16.33 -7.71
N GLN A 397 0.30 -15.17 -8.30
CA GLN A 397 1.40 -14.28 -7.89
C GLN A 397 1.33 -13.89 -6.41
N LYS A 398 0.12 -13.81 -5.84
CA LYS A 398 -0.08 -13.54 -4.41
C LYS A 398 0.39 -14.71 -3.55
N GLU A 399 0.02 -15.93 -3.90
CA GLU A 399 0.45 -17.14 -3.17
C GLU A 399 1.97 -17.31 -3.24
N LEU A 400 2.57 -17.08 -4.43
CA LEU A 400 4.02 -17.06 -4.60
C LEU A 400 4.69 -15.97 -3.75
N SER A 401 4.12 -14.77 -3.72
CA SER A 401 4.61 -13.65 -2.89
C SER A 401 4.54 -13.97 -1.40
N ASN A 402 3.47 -14.61 -0.94
CA ASN A 402 3.32 -15.03 0.45
C ASN A 402 4.31 -16.15 0.82
N LEU A 403 4.54 -17.13 -0.07
CA LEU A 403 5.55 -18.16 0.14
C LEU A 403 6.97 -17.58 0.18
N LEU A 404 7.27 -16.62 -0.70
CA LEU A 404 8.54 -15.91 -0.69
C LEU A 404 8.73 -15.11 0.61
N LEU A 405 7.67 -14.43 1.07
CA LEU A 405 7.67 -13.72 2.35
C LEU A 405 7.93 -14.69 3.53
N PHE A 406 7.28 -15.85 3.52
CA PHE A 406 7.51 -16.89 4.51
C PHE A 406 8.97 -17.34 4.54
N ALA A 407 9.56 -17.60 3.37
CA ALA A 407 10.89 -18.17 3.23
C ALA A 407 12.03 -17.16 3.46
N THR A 408 11.81 -15.87 3.11
CA THR A 408 12.90 -14.87 3.05
C THR A 408 12.64 -13.61 3.88
N GLY A 409 11.43 -13.41 4.37
CA GLY A 409 11.00 -12.17 5.01
C GLY A 409 10.68 -11.03 4.04
N ALA A 410 10.74 -11.26 2.71
CA ALA A 410 10.42 -10.29 1.68
C ALA A 410 9.34 -10.83 0.74
N SER A 411 8.31 -10.04 0.45
CA SER A 411 7.20 -10.45 -0.43
C SER A 411 7.50 -10.27 -1.92
N ARG A 412 8.62 -9.63 -2.26
CA ARG A 412 9.06 -9.34 -3.63
C ARG A 412 10.52 -9.72 -3.83
N VAL A 413 10.84 -10.02 -5.07
CA VAL A 413 12.21 -10.36 -5.47
C VAL A 413 13.05 -9.09 -5.53
N PRO A 414 14.28 -9.06 -4.98
CA PRO A 414 15.18 -7.94 -5.13
C PRO A 414 15.40 -7.58 -6.60
N LEU A 415 15.84 -6.36 -6.87
CA LEU A 415 16.05 -5.86 -8.22
C LEU A 415 16.99 -6.77 -9.05
N GLY A 416 18.01 -7.34 -8.41
CA GLY A 416 18.96 -8.26 -9.04
C GLY A 416 18.45 -9.69 -9.27
N GLY A 417 17.22 -10.02 -8.88
CA GLY A 417 16.64 -11.34 -9.04
C GLY A 417 17.03 -12.35 -7.94
N PHE A 418 16.68 -13.61 -8.17
CA PHE A 418 16.96 -14.70 -7.25
C PHE A 418 18.46 -15.04 -7.17
N GLU A 419 19.24 -14.75 -8.21
CA GLU A 419 20.68 -14.95 -8.23
C GLU A 419 21.39 -14.19 -7.11
N VAL A 420 20.91 -13.00 -6.78
CA VAL A 420 21.53 -12.07 -5.82
C VAL A 420 20.70 -11.91 -4.55
N LEU A 421 19.96 -12.94 -4.17
CA LEU A 421 19.35 -12.94 -2.85
C LEU A 421 20.45 -12.84 -1.79
N GLU A 422 20.50 -11.73 -1.08
CA GLU A 422 21.53 -11.45 -0.08
C GLU A 422 20.96 -11.66 1.32
N SER A 423 21.83 -12.06 2.26
CA SER A 423 21.62 -11.80 3.68
C SER A 423 21.89 -10.32 3.97
N ASN A 424 21.47 -9.81 5.12
CA ASN A 424 21.73 -8.40 5.50
C ASN A 424 23.20 -8.04 5.65
N GLY A 425 24.08 -9.01 5.69
CA GLY A 425 25.55 -8.80 5.68
C GLY A 425 26.13 -8.57 4.30
N GLY A 426 25.27 -8.49 3.25
CA GLY A 426 25.73 -8.39 1.85
C GLY A 426 26.31 -9.70 1.31
N THR A 427 26.16 -10.80 2.05
CA THR A 427 26.54 -12.13 1.57
C THR A 427 25.37 -12.70 0.77
N ILE A 428 25.65 -13.21 -0.41
CA ILE A 428 24.65 -13.87 -1.25
C ILE A 428 24.29 -15.21 -0.60
N TYR A 429 23.01 -15.36 -0.25
CA TYR A 429 22.38 -16.61 0.16
C TYR A 429 21.23 -16.90 -0.79
N GLN A 430 21.48 -17.73 -1.79
CA GLN A 430 20.46 -18.19 -2.71
C GLN A 430 19.36 -18.95 -1.94
N PHE A 431 18.15 -18.92 -2.47
CA PHE A 431 17.05 -19.68 -1.90
C PHE A 431 17.43 -21.16 -1.80
N THR A 432 17.22 -21.76 -0.64
CA THR A 432 17.64 -23.13 -0.36
C THR A 432 16.47 -23.96 0.14
N ILE A 433 16.32 -25.16 -0.40
CA ILE A 433 15.37 -26.17 0.08
C ILE A 433 16.19 -27.28 0.74
N GLU A 434 16.03 -27.44 2.05
CA GLU A 434 16.71 -28.47 2.82
C GLU A 434 15.75 -29.59 3.22
N ASN A 435 16.14 -30.85 2.98
CA ASN A 435 15.38 -31.99 3.41
C ASN A 435 15.51 -32.18 4.92
N ILE A 436 14.37 -32.35 5.58
CA ILE A 436 14.30 -32.76 6.98
C ILE A 436 13.52 -34.07 7.09
N ASN A 437 13.83 -34.85 8.13
CA ASN A 437 13.17 -36.13 8.34
C ASN A 437 11.67 -35.97 8.54
N TYR A 438 10.89 -36.68 7.71
CA TYR A 438 9.46 -36.78 7.85
C TYR A 438 9.11 -37.70 9.03
N ASN A 439 8.33 -37.22 9.98
CA ASN A 439 7.85 -38.02 11.11
C ASN A 439 6.35 -38.26 11.00
N GLN A 440 5.94 -39.48 10.72
CA GLN A 440 4.54 -39.88 10.56
C GLN A 440 3.67 -39.60 11.79
N ASN A 441 4.26 -39.50 12.98
CA ASN A 441 3.53 -39.27 14.24
C ASN A 441 3.37 -37.79 14.62
N GLN A 442 4.00 -36.90 13.90
CA GLN A 442 3.87 -35.44 14.08
C GLN A 442 3.57 -34.80 12.75
N LYS A 443 2.58 -33.89 12.73
CA LYS A 443 2.38 -33.02 11.54
C LYS A 443 3.66 -32.24 11.30
N ASN A 444 4.43 -32.67 10.30
CA ASN A 444 5.65 -31.97 9.92
C ASN A 444 5.27 -30.75 9.09
N PHE A 445 5.44 -29.59 9.68
CA PHE A 445 5.24 -28.33 8.99
C PHE A 445 6.52 -27.93 8.24
N ILE A 446 6.35 -27.27 7.10
CA ILE A 446 7.43 -26.56 6.43
C ILE A 446 7.90 -25.47 7.40
N LYS A 447 9.22 -25.38 7.64
CA LYS A 447 9.81 -24.33 8.47
C LYS A 447 10.63 -23.39 7.59
N ALA A 448 10.72 -22.12 7.98
CA ALA A 448 11.53 -21.15 7.28
C ALA A 448 12.66 -20.63 8.16
N HIS A 449 13.81 -20.41 7.54
CA HIS A 449 14.99 -19.76 8.11
C HIS A 449 15.27 -18.52 7.28
N THR A 450 14.53 -17.47 7.53
CA THR A 450 14.51 -16.22 6.71
C THR A 450 15.88 -15.55 6.63
N CYS A 451 16.73 -15.73 7.67
CA CYS A 451 18.10 -15.22 7.68
C CYS A 451 18.98 -15.84 6.58
N PHE A 452 18.65 -17.05 6.14
CA PHE A 452 19.40 -17.81 5.16
C PHE A 452 18.64 -18.05 3.87
N ASN A 453 17.48 -17.41 3.69
CA ASN A 453 16.56 -17.64 2.57
C ASN A 453 16.27 -19.14 2.36
N ARG A 454 16.05 -19.87 3.46
CA ARG A 454 15.93 -21.33 3.44
C ARG A 454 14.60 -21.81 3.98
N ILE A 455 14.07 -22.85 3.35
CA ILE A 455 12.97 -23.64 3.89
C ILE A 455 13.45 -25.07 4.21
N ASP A 456 13.02 -25.58 5.36
CA ASP A 456 13.13 -26.98 5.73
C ASP A 456 11.87 -27.67 5.22
N LEU A 457 12.03 -28.53 4.24
CA LEU A 457 10.95 -29.23 3.55
C LEU A 457 10.99 -30.72 3.93
N PRO A 458 9.99 -31.24 4.65
CA PRO A 458 9.90 -32.67 4.92
C PRO A 458 9.74 -33.50 3.63
N CYS A 459 10.27 -34.72 3.63
CA CYS A 459 10.08 -35.65 2.52
C CYS A 459 8.64 -36.21 2.53
N TYR A 460 7.69 -35.44 2.07
CA TYR A 460 6.26 -35.84 2.03
C TYR A 460 6.04 -37.10 1.22
N PRO A 461 5.16 -38.02 1.66
CA PRO A 461 4.93 -39.30 1.00
C PRO A 461 4.16 -39.21 -0.30
N ASN A 462 3.38 -38.15 -0.51
CA ASN A 462 2.59 -37.90 -1.70
C ASN A 462 2.48 -36.41 -2.01
N LYS A 463 2.02 -36.08 -3.22
CA LYS A 463 1.90 -34.71 -3.73
C LYS A 463 0.80 -33.93 -3.01
N GLU A 464 -0.27 -34.60 -2.61
CA GLU A 464 -1.44 -33.99 -1.98
C GLU A 464 -1.10 -33.41 -0.61
N GLU A 465 -0.36 -34.15 0.22
CA GLU A 465 0.09 -33.65 1.53
C GLU A 465 1.08 -32.49 1.40
N LEU A 466 1.96 -32.54 0.39
CA LEU A 466 2.86 -31.42 0.10
C LEU A 466 2.08 -30.19 -0.35
N GLU A 467 1.08 -30.36 -1.21
CA GLU A 467 0.23 -29.25 -1.68
C GLU A 467 -0.53 -28.62 -0.52
N GLU A 468 -1.15 -29.41 0.36
CA GLU A 468 -1.84 -28.90 1.55
C GLU A 468 -0.89 -28.09 2.43
N ALA A 469 0.34 -28.58 2.65
CA ALA A 469 1.33 -27.87 3.45
C ALA A 469 1.79 -26.54 2.80
N LEU A 470 2.00 -26.52 1.48
CA LEU A 470 2.40 -25.31 0.74
C LEU A 470 1.30 -24.28 0.72
N ARG A 471 0.04 -24.67 0.45
CA ARG A 471 -1.11 -23.76 0.52
C ARG A 471 -1.29 -23.19 1.92
N PHE A 472 -1.15 -24.04 2.95
CA PHE A 472 -1.24 -23.57 4.32
C PHE A 472 -0.24 -22.46 4.67
N VAL A 473 1.01 -22.52 4.20
CA VAL A 473 2.00 -21.47 4.47
C VAL A 473 1.84 -20.25 3.56
N SER A 474 1.21 -20.42 2.37
CA SER A 474 0.97 -19.33 1.43
C SER A 474 -0.34 -18.56 1.68
N GLU A 475 -1.33 -19.17 2.34
CA GLU A 475 -2.62 -18.55 2.63
C GLU A 475 -2.65 -17.80 3.97
N ARG A 476 -1.81 -18.19 4.92
CA ARG A 476 -1.76 -17.51 6.22
C ARG A 476 -1.13 -16.13 6.09
N GLU A 477 -1.91 -15.11 6.41
CA GLU A 477 -1.35 -13.85 6.85
C GLU A 477 -0.50 -14.12 8.10
N MET A 478 0.81 -14.10 7.92
CA MET A 478 1.77 -14.48 8.97
C MET A 478 1.69 -13.52 10.15
N TRP A 479 0.97 -13.90 11.18
CA TRP A 479 1.01 -13.30 12.50
C TRP A 479 2.24 -13.86 13.23
N GLY A 480 3.35 -13.10 13.18
CA GLY A 480 4.54 -13.34 14.00
C GLY A 480 5.31 -14.61 13.61
N PHE A 481 6.60 -14.47 13.38
CA PHE A 481 7.52 -15.62 13.39
C PHE A 481 7.54 -16.14 14.82
N GLY A 482 6.68 -17.13 15.11
CA GLY A 482 6.73 -17.88 16.37
C GLY A 482 8.01 -18.69 16.39
N ILE A 483 8.87 -18.32 17.29
CA ILE A 483 9.99 -19.17 17.71
C ILE A 483 9.38 -20.29 18.53
N GLU A 484 9.48 -21.53 18.08
CA GLU A 484 9.66 -22.71 18.93
C GLU A 484 11.01 -23.32 18.65
#